data_af018919fed36e0cf50c66cfc47b7780
#
_entry.id   af018919fed36e0cf50c66cfc47b7780
#
_cell.length_a   1.000
_cell.length_b   1.000
_cell.length_c   1.000
_cell.angle_alpha   90.00
_cell.angle_beta   90.00
_cell.angle_gamma   90.00
#
_symmetry.space_group_name_H-M   'P 1'
#
loop_
_entity.id
_entity.type
_entity.pdbx_description
1 polymer ?
#
loop_
_entity_poly.entity_id
_entity_poly.type
_entity_poly.pdbx_seq_one_letter_code
_entity_poly.pdbx_strand_id
1 'polypeptide(L)'
;MIIRSGVSILVDHPRLYWNDGCGPEIEWIRFTPKKIAKDKMWTAKEDSRYISPVVGLPGYRHTVGIARSSHFLTIPFFIINGIVFIFLLLYTNLWKRLVPDSFQIIPDSWNVFLHYATFNMPIEPNGFYHFNALQQLSYFAVVFIMAPLAMLTGLARSPAIDSRFNWYPKLFFNHQSARSFHFLIMFAYVIFIIVHVALVALTGFTKT
;
A
#
# COMPACT_ATOMS: atom_id res chain seq x y z
N MET A 1 -7.37 9.86 0.47
CA MET A 1 -6.42 10.84 1.05
C MET A 1 -5.08 10.21 1.45
N ILE A 2 -5.06 9.08 2.14
CA ILE A 2 -3.83 8.47 2.67
C ILE A 2 -2.81 8.08 1.59
N ILE A 3 -3.23 7.44 0.49
CA ILE A 3 -2.36 7.08 -0.64
C ILE A 3 -1.78 8.33 -1.29
N ARG A 4 -2.62 9.34 -1.55
CA ARG A 4 -2.17 10.60 -2.15
C ARG A 4 -1.09 11.30 -1.32
N SER A 5 -1.28 11.40 -0.01
CA SER A 5 -0.27 11.99 0.88
C SER A 5 1.00 11.15 0.94
N GLY A 6 0.88 9.82 0.89
CA GLY A 6 2.03 8.90 0.77
C GLY A 6 2.83 9.13 -0.51
N VAL A 7 2.15 9.28 -1.65
CA VAL A 7 2.81 9.62 -2.94
C VAL A 7 3.51 10.99 -2.84
N SER A 8 2.88 11.97 -2.19
CA SER A 8 3.51 13.29 -1.99
C SER A 8 4.80 13.20 -1.16
N ILE A 9 4.81 12.36 -0.11
CA ILE A 9 6.01 12.11 0.68
C ILE A 9 7.07 11.38 -0.14
N LEU A 10 6.66 10.44 -1.00
CA LEU A 10 7.58 9.72 -1.89
C LEU A 10 8.27 10.65 -2.89
N VAL A 11 7.55 11.63 -3.44
CA VAL A 11 8.13 12.60 -4.39
C VAL A 11 9.14 13.54 -3.72
N ASP A 12 8.98 13.84 -2.43
CA ASP A 12 9.96 14.57 -1.66
C ASP A 12 11.23 13.74 -1.34
N HIS A 13 11.07 12.43 -1.26
CA HIS A 13 12.15 11.48 -0.99
C HIS A 13 12.11 10.35 -2.02
N PRO A 14 12.48 10.62 -3.27
CA PRO A 14 12.18 9.76 -4.42
C PRO A 14 13.10 8.55 -4.57
N ARG A 15 13.93 8.25 -3.59
CA ARG A 15 14.84 7.10 -3.57
C ARG A 15 14.52 6.18 -2.42
N LEU A 16 14.52 4.89 -2.68
CA LEU A 16 14.27 3.85 -1.69
C LEU A 16 15.49 2.95 -1.54
N TYR A 17 15.74 2.57 -0.29
CA TYR A 17 16.91 1.81 0.13
C TYR A 17 16.49 0.64 1.01
N TRP A 18 17.34 -0.39 1.07
CA TRP A 18 17.20 -1.45 2.07
C TRP A 18 18.07 -1.23 3.32
N ASN A 19 19.06 -0.34 3.22
CA ASN A 19 19.99 -0.05 4.32
C ASN A 19 19.98 1.45 4.66
N ASP A 20 20.26 1.77 5.93
CA ASP A 20 20.29 3.16 6.42
C ASP A 20 21.46 3.99 5.87
N GLY A 21 22.44 3.39 5.21
CA GLY A 21 23.56 4.09 4.59
C GLY A 21 23.19 5.07 3.48
N CYS A 22 22.03 4.91 2.86
CA CYS A 22 21.42 5.83 1.89
C CYS A 22 22.37 6.28 0.74
N GLY A 23 23.33 5.46 0.38
CA GLY A 23 24.26 5.75 -0.72
C GLY A 23 23.62 5.52 -2.10
N PRO A 24 24.09 6.23 -3.15
CA PRO A 24 23.56 6.08 -4.52
C PRO A 24 23.78 4.68 -5.11
N GLU A 25 24.63 3.89 -4.48
CA GLU A 25 25.01 2.54 -4.92
C GLU A 25 24.06 1.47 -4.39
N ILE A 26 23.32 1.76 -3.32
CA ILE A 26 22.45 0.81 -2.63
C ILE A 26 20.96 1.15 -2.78
N GLU A 27 20.63 2.14 -3.61
CA GLU A 27 19.23 2.40 -3.96
C GLU A 27 18.68 1.25 -4.81
N TRP A 28 17.52 0.71 -4.43
CA TRP A 28 16.89 -0.36 -5.20
C TRP A 28 15.83 0.15 -6.16
N ILE A 29 15.25 1.33 -5.90
CA ILE A 29 14.33 2.01 -6.81
C ILE A 29 14.45 3.52 -6.67
N ARG A 30 14.28 4.23 -7.78
CA ARG A 30 14.41 5.67 -7.88
C ARG A 30 13.33 6.27 -8.76
N PHE A 31 12.64 7.28 -8.23
CA PHE A 31 11.57 8.03 -8.92
C PHE A 31 12.02 9.41 -9.41
N THR A 32 13.31 9.63 -9.56
CA THR A 32 13.90 10.87 -10.07
C THR A 32 14.92 10.57 -11.17
N PRO A 33 15.00 11.40 -12.24
CA PRO A 33 16.05 11.26 -13.25
C PRO A 33 17.42 11.76 -12.76
N LYS A 34 17.46 12.50 -11.64
CA LYS A 34 18.72 13.05 -11.11
C LYS A 34 19.66 11.93 -10.68
N LYS A 35 20.88 11.95 -11.19
CA LYS A 35 21.96 11.07 -10.75
C LYS A 35 22.85 11.84 -9.77
N ILE A 36 23.26 11.16 -8.71
CA ILE A 36 24.20 11.70 -7.74
C ILE A 36 25.59 11.19 -8.09
N ALA A 37 26.56 12.09 -8.14
CA ALA A 37 27.95 11.69 -8.25
C ALA A 37 28.39 11.00 -6.95
N LYS A 38 29.23 9.96 -7.06
CA LYS A 38 29.64 9.12 -5.92
C LYS A 38 30.43 9.88 -4.85
N ASP A 39 31.07 10.93 -5.25
CA ASP A 39 31.97 11.80 -4.47
C ASP A 39 31.27 13.04 -3.91
N LYS A 40 30.01 13.25 -4.24
CA LYS A 40 29.27 14.45 -3.84
C LYS A 40 28.34 14.17 -2.66
N MET A 41 28.57 14.86 -1.55
CA MET A 41 27.54 14.97 -0.49
C MET A 41 26.33 15.72 -1.04
N TRP A 42 25.16 15.16 -0.87
CA TRP A 42 23.91 15.77 -1.31
C TRP A 42 22.81 15.56 -0.25
N THR A 43 21.80 16.40 -0.31
CA THR A 43 20.68 16.35 0.63
C THR A 43 19.39 15.93 -0.07
N ALA A 44 18.46 15.37 0.69
CA ALA A 44 17.12 15.04 0.18
C ALA A 44 16.39 16.26 -0.41
N LYS A 45 16.75 17.50 0.03
CA LYS A 45 16.21 18.75 -0.51
C LYS A 45 16.60 18.97 -1.98
N GLU A 46 17.78 18.55 -2.39
CA GLU A 46 18.25 18.70 -3.78
C GLU A 46 17.51 17.74 -4.73
N ASP A 47 16.98 16.64 -4.19
CA ASP A 47 16.26 15.62 -4.95
C ASP A 47 14.74 15.85 -4.93
N SER A 48 14.23 16.60 -3.96
CA SER A 48 12.80 16.85 -3.79
C SER A 48 12.21 17.59 -4.98
N ARG A 49 10.96 17.28 -5.28
CA ARG A 49 10.18 17.94 -6.32
C ARG A 49 9.04 18.75 -5.70
N TYR A 50 8.67 19.80 -6.40
CA TYR A 50 7.47 20.54 -6.04
C TYR A 50 6.23 19.83 -6.57
N ILE A 51 5.26 19.62 -5.71
CA ILE A 51 3.98 19.03 -6.06
C ILE A 51 2.84 19.87 -5.50
N SER A 52 1.74 19.90 -6.23
CA SER A 52 0.53 20.56 -5.78
C SER A 52 0.00 19.90 -4.50
N PRO A 53 -0.27 20.65 -3.43
CA PRO A 53 -0.85 20.10 -2.20
C PRO A 53 -2.29 19.59 -2.42
N VAL A 54 -2.97 20.05 -3.46
CA VAL A 54 -4.37 19.69 -3.75
C VAL A 54 -4.46 18.42 -4.59
N VAL A 55 -3.69 18.34 -5.66
CA VAL A 55 -3.82 17.24 -6.65
C VAL A 55 -2.69 16.22 -6.57
N GLY A 56 -1.60 16.55 -5.88
CA GLY A 56 -0.42 15.69 -5.81
C GLY A 56 0.39 15.63 -7.12
N LEU A 57 0.11 16.54 -8.06
CA LEU A 57 0.84 16.65 -9.33
C LEU A 57 2.03 17.62 -9.20
N PRO A 58 3.07 17.48 -10.04
CA PRO A 58 4.17 18.45 -10.10
C PRO A 58 3.62 19.87 -10.31
N GLY A 59 4.06 20.81 -9.50
CA GLY A 59 3.56 22.17 -9.56
C GLY A 59 4.24 23.10 -8.57
N TYR A 60 3.48 23.91 -7.88
CA TYR A 60 3.97 24.87 -6.92
C TYR A 60 4.71 24.24 -5.74
N ARG A 61 5.66 24.98 -5.20
CA ARG A 61 6.42 24.61 -4.01
C ARG A 61 5.48 24.40 -2.83
N HIS A 62 5.44 23.19 -2.33
CA HIS A 62 4.82 22.92 -1.05
C HIS A 62 5.84 22.23 -0.12
N THR A 63 5.66 22.39 1.16
CA THR A 63 6.54 21.77 2.13
C THR A 63 6.13 20.32 2.38
N VAL A 64 7.10 19.44 2.56
CA VAL A 64 6.87 18.05 2.97
C VAL A 64 6.05 17.97 4.28
N GLY A 65 6.10 19.01 5.10
CA GLY A 65 5.30 19.14 6.31
C GLY A 65 3.79 19.01 6.06
N ILE A 66 3.26 19.64 4.99
CA ILE A 66 1.83 19.53 4.65
C ILE A 66 1.47 18.10 4.27
N ALA A 67 2.29 17.44 3.47
CA ALA A 67 2.05 16.05 3.07
C ALA A 67 2.09 15.10 4.28
N ARG A 68 3.07 15.27 5.17
CA ARG A 68 3.18 14.51 6.42
C ARG A 68 2.00 14.76 7.35
N SER A 69 1.62 16.03 7.58
CA SER A 69 0.48 16.37 8.43
C SER A 69 -0.82 15.77 7.87
N SER A 70 -1.05 15.85 6.57
CA SER A 70 -2.22 15.23 5.92
C SER A 70 -2.20 13.71 6.07
N HIS A 71 -1.02 13.09 5.97
CA HIS A 71 -0.88 11.66 6.15
C HIS A 71 -1.20 11.25 7.59
N PHE A 72 -0.59 11.89 8.57
CA PHE A 72 -0.84 11.62 9.98
C PHE A 72 -2.28 11.92 10.41
N LEU A 73 -2.91 12.93 9.85
CA LEU A 73 -4.32 13.22 10.11
C LEU A 73 -5.26 12.09 9.62
N THR A 74 -4.92 11.45 8.50
CA THR A 74 -5.77 10.38 7.93
C THR A 74 -5.54 9.02 8.56
N ILE A 75 -4.40 8.78 9.22
CA ILE A 75 -4.08 7.49 9.86
C ILE A 75 -5.10 7.09 10.93
N PRO A 76 -5.51 7.93 11.90
CA PRO A 76 -6.51 7.56 12.90
C PRO A 76 -7.83 7.09 12.28
N PHE A 77 -8.31 7.76 11.25
CA PHE A 77 -9.52 7.35 10.55
C PHE A 77 -9.37 5.99 9.89
N PHE A 78 -8.22 5.71 9.28
CA PHE A 78 -7.93 4.40 8.71
C PHE A 78 -7.91 3.30 9.78
N ILE A 79 -7.25 3.56 10.91
CA ILE A 79 -7.15 2.60 12.03
C ILE A 79 -8.52 2.34 12.65
N ILE A 80 -9.27 3.40 12.98
CA ILE A 80 -10.61 3.28 13.59
C ILE A 80 -11.54 2.50 12.66
N ASN A 81 -11.57 2.87 11.38
CA ASN A 81 -12.37 2.15 10.39
C ASN A 81 -11.97 0.68 10.28
N GLY A 82 -10.66 0.38 10.29
CA GLY A 82 -10.15 -0.99 10.28
C GLY A 82 -10.57 -1.79 11.53
N ILE A 83 -10.49 -1.20 12.71
CA ILE A 83 -10.92 -1.83 13.97
C ILE A 83 -12.43 -2.12 13.93
N VAL A 84 -13.23 -1.14 13.55
CA VAL A 84 -14.69 -1.30 13.42
C VAL A 84 -15.02 -2.40 12.40
N PHE A 85 -14.35 -2.39 11.25
CA PHE A 85 -14.53 -3.39 10.22
C PHE A 85 -14.21 -4.81 10.73
N ILE A 86 -13.05 -5.00 11.37
CA ILE A 86 -12.67 -6.30 11.94
C ILE A 86 -13.67 -6.73 13.03
N PHE A 87 -14.08 -5.81 13.89
CA PHE A 87 -15.09 -6.11 14.92
C PHE A 87 -16.41 -6.61 14.30
N LEU A 88 -16.93 -5.88 13.31
CA LEU A 88 -18.16 -6.27 12.60
C LEU A 88 -17.98 -7.60 11.86
N LEU A 89 -16.84 -7.82 11.24
CA LEU A 89 -16.51 -9.04 10.53
C LEU A 89 -16.54 -10.27 11.45
N LEU A 90 -15.98 -10.12 12.65
CA LEU A 90 -16.00 -11.17 13.69
C LEU A 90 -17.42 -11.36 14.28
N TYR A 91 -18.09 -10.26 14.62
CA TYR A 91 -19.44 -10.29 15.21
C TYR A 91 -20.47 -10.94 14.30
N THR A 92 -20.40 -10.67 12.99
CA THR A 92 -21.31 -11.23 11.97
C THR A 92 -20.90 -12.60 11.44
N ASN A 93 -19.77 -13.15 11.89
CA ASN A 93 -19.15 -14.36 11.33
C ASN A 93 -18.80 -14.30 9.83
N LEU A 94 -18.79 -13.11 9.23
CA LEU A 94 -18.45 -12.93 7.81
C LEU A 94 -16.97 -13.15 7.51
N TRP A 95 -16.11 -13.18 8.53
CA TRP A 95 -14.70 -13.53 8.38
C TRP A 95 -14.48 -14.89 7.72
N LYS A 96 -15.42 -15.86 7.92
CA LYS A 96 -15.39 -17.19 7.31
C LYS A 96 -15.45 -17.14 5.78
N ARG A 97 -15.98 -16.08 5.21
CA ARG A 97 -16.02 -15.88 3.75
C ARG A 97 -14.68 -15.39 3.20
N LEU A 98 -13.87 -14.75 4.04
CA LEU A 98 -12.59 -14.15 3.66
C LEU A 98 -11.43 -15.10 3.90
N VAL A 99 -11.48 -15.90 4.97
CA VAL A 99 -10.39 -16.81 5.34
C VAL A 99 -10.54 -18.11 4.53
N PRO A 100 -9.52 -18.48 3.74
CA PRO A 100 -9.52 -19.75 3.02
C PRO A 100 -9.47 -20.95 3.98
N ASP A 101 -10.27 -21.97 3.69
CA ASP A 101 -10.30 -23.20 4.49
C ASP A 101 -9.16 -24.18 4.14
N SER A 102 -8.55 -24.04 2.96
CA SER A 102 -7.49 -24.93 2.49
C SER A 102 -6.51 -24.21 1.55
N PHE A 103 -5.32 -24.80 1.39
CA PHE A 103 -4.32 -24.32 0.41
C PHE A 103 -4.73 -24.53 -1.06
N GLN A 104 -5.80 -25.29 -1.33
CA GLN A 104 -6.35 -25.46 -2.67
C GLN A 104 -6.81 -24.12 -3.27
N ILE A 105 -7.07 -23.12 -2.43
CA ILE A 105 -7.39 -21.75 -2.86
C ILE A 105 -6.33 -21.16 -3.81
N ILE A 106 -5.06 -21.56 -3.71
CA ILE A 106 -3.96 -21.00 -4.51
C ILE A 106 -4.08 -21.43 -5.98
N PRO A 107 -4.10 -22.73 -6.33
CA PRO A 107 -4.30 -23.15 -7.72
C PRO A 107 -5.68 -22.72 -8.27
N ASP A 108 -6.73 -22.73 -7.44
CA ASP A 108 -8.05 -22.26 -7.85
C ASP A 108 -8.05 -20.77 -8.18
N SER A 109 -7.37 -19.94 -7.38
CA SER A 109 -7.19 -18.53 -7.67
C SER A 109 -6.43 -18.28 -8.96
N TRP A 110 -5.43 -19.10 -9.26
CA TRP A 110 -4.69 -19.03 -10.52
C TRP A 110 -5.57 -19.32 -11.73
N ASN A 111 -6.42 -20.34 -11.64
CA ASN A 111 -7.36 -20.66 -12.70
C ASN A 111 -8.36 -19.50 -12.94
N VAL A 112 -8.91 -18.92 -11.86
CA VAL A 112 -9.80 -17.76 -11.97
C VAL A 112 -9.06 -16.54 -12.56
N PHE A 113 -7.81 -16.32 -12.17
CA PHE A 113 -6.99 -15.26 -12.76
C PHE A 113 -6.82 -15.43 -14.27
N LEU A 114 -6.54 -16.64 -14.75
CA LEU A 114 -6.45 -16.94 -16.19
C LEU A 114 -7.75 -16.66 -16.93
N HIS A 115 -8.90 -16.97 -16.33
CA HIS A 115 -10.22 -16.63 -16.91
C HIS A 115 -10.37 -15.10 -17.06
N TYR A 116 -10.05 -14.32 -16.05
CA TYR A 116 -10.11 -12.86 -16.15
C TYR A 116 -9.08 -12.30 -17.16
N ALA A 117 -7.86 -12.85 -17.20
CA ALA A 117 -6.82 -12.42 -18.14
C ALA A 117 -7.18 -12.69 -19.61
N THR A 118 -8.00 -13.70 -19.87
CA THR A 118 -8.51 -14.03 -21.21
C THR A 118 -9.87 -13.38 -21.53
N PHE A 119 -10.34 -12.46 -20.68
CA PHE A 119 -11.66 -11.81 -20.77
C PHE A 119 -12.84 -12.81 -20.77
N ASN A 120 -12.60 -14.04 -20.34
CA ASN A 120 -13.61 -15.04 -20.16
C ASN A 120 -14.18 -14.93 -18.74
N MET A 121 -15.14 -14.02 -18.54
CA MET A 121 -15.67 -13.73 -17.22
C MET A 121 -16.39 -14.95 -16.64
N PRO A 122 -16.03 -15.43 -15.44
CA PRO A 122 -16.74 -16.53 -14.82
C PRO A 122 -18.20 -16.13 -14.55
N ILE A 123 -19.11 -16.98 -15.00
CA ILE A 123 -20.55 -16.81 -14.74
C ILE A 123 -20.80 -17.29 -13.31
N GLU A 124 -20.72 -16.37 -12.38
CA GLU A 124 -21.03 -16.65 -10.97
C GLU A 124 -22.47 -16.24 -10.69
N PRO A 125 -23.34 -17.18 -10.26
CA PRO A 125 -24.76 -16.89 -10.05
C PRO A 125 -25.00 -15.86 -8.95
N ASN A 126 -24.05 -15.60 -8.05
CA ASN A 126 -24.22 -14.68 -6.93
C ASN A 126 -22.88 -14.26 -6.29
N GLY A 127 -22.02 -13.58 -7.05
CA GLY A 127 -20.69 -13.11 -6.56
C GLY A 127 -20.74 -12.18 -5.35
N PHE A 128 -21.95 -11.68 -4.98
CA PHE A 128 -22.13 -10.94 -3.75
C PHE A 128 -22.16 -11.85 -2.51
N TYR A 129 -22.76 -13.05 -2.62
CA TYR A 129 -22.88 -13.98 -1.49
C TYR A 129 -21.72 -14.99 -1.45
N HIS A 130 -21.15 -15.36 -2.60
CA HIS A 130 -20.08 -16.34 -2.71
C HIS A 130 -18.90 -15.72 -3.46
N PHE A 131 -17.77 -15.55 -2.76
CA PHE A 131 -16.54 -15.10 -3.40
C PHE A 131 -15.92 -16.25 -4.18
N ASN A 132 -15.44 -15.95 -5.39
CA ASN A 132 -14.56 -16.89 -6.08
C ASN A 132 -13.17 -16.94 -5.39
N ALA A 133 -12.38 -17.94 -5.74
CA ALA A 133 -11.09 -18.20 -5.11
C ALA A 133 -10.15 -16.97 -5.15
N LEU A 134 -10.10 -16.27 -6.28
CA LEU A 134 -9.26 -15.07 -6.44
C LEU A 134 -9.76 -13.90 -5.61
N GLN A 135 -11.07 -13.70 -5.53
CA GLN A 135 -11.69 -12.67 -4.67
C GLN A 135 -11.39 -12.97 -3.20
N GLN A 136 -11.62 -14.21 -2.76
CA GLN A 136 -11.39 -14.61 -1.37
C GLN A 136 -9.92 -14.42 -0.98
N LEU A 137 -8.99 -14.89 -1.79
CA LEU A 137 -7.55 -14.74 -1.53
C LEU A 137 -7.12 -13.28 -1.52
N SER A 138 -7.63 -12.47 -2.46
CA SER A 138 -7.33 -11.04 -2.54
C SER A 138 -7.85 -10.27 -1.33
N TYR A 139 -9.08 -10.52 -0.90
CA TYR A 139 -9.66 -9.87 0.28
C TYR A 139 -8.98 -10.32 1.57
N PHE A 140 -8.63 -11.60 1.68
CA PHE A 140 -7.82 -12.10 2.78
C PHE A 140 -6.49 -11.36 2.86
N ALA A 141 -5.77 -11.27 1.74
CA ALA A 141 -4.49 -10.57 1.67
C ALA A 141 -4.61 -9.09 2.06
N VAL A 142 -5.62 -8.39 1.54
CA VAL A 142 -5.85 -6.96 1.82
C VAL A 142 -6.18 -6.71 3.29
N VAL A 143 -7.08 -7.50 3.87
CA VAL A 143 -7.62 -7.26 5.20
C VAL A 143 -6.68 -7.77 6.29
N PHE A 144 -6.16 -8.99 6.15
CA PHE A 144 -5.43 -9.66 7.23
C PHE A 144 -3.91 -9.59 7.10
N ILE A 145 -3.38 -9.23 5.93
CA ILE A 145 -1.94 -9.12 5.70
C ILE A 145 -1.54 -7.67 5.43
N MET A 146 -2.07 -7.08 4.36
CA MET A 146 -1.59 -5.77 3.89
C MET A 146 -1.99 -4.64 4.84
N ALA A 147 -3.21 -4.65 5.41
CA ALA A 147 -3.64 -3.59 6.32
C ALA A 147 -2.83 -3.58 7.63
N PRO A 148 -2.65 -4.71 8.34
CA PRO A 148 -1.76 -4.75 9.51
C PRO A 148 -0.31 -4.38 9.17
N LEU A 149 0.25 -4.88 8.07
CA LEU A 149 1.62 -4.55 7.66
C LEU A 149 1.78 -3.07 7.30
N ALA A 150 0.80 -2.45 6.63
CA ALA A 150 0.82 -1.02 6.36
C ALA A 150 0.87 -0.20 7.66
N MET A 151 0.09 -0.61 8.66
CA MET A 151 0.06 0.04 9.96
C MET A 151 1.40 -0.15 10.71
N LEU A 152 1.89 -1.38 10.79
CA LEU A 152 3.13 -1.71 11.49
C LEU A 152 4.35 -1.02 10.86
N THR A 153 4.49 -1.08 9.54
CA THR A 153 5.59 -0.39 8.83
C THR A 153 5.46 1.12 8.91
N GLY A 154 4.23 1.65 8.92
CA GLY A 154 3.96 3.08 9.12
C GLY A 154 4.37 3.56 10.52
N LEU A 155 4.06 2.79 11.56
CA LEU A 155 4.50 3.07 12.94
C LEU A 155 6.03 3.07 13.06
N ALA A 156 6.74 2.18 12.37
CA ALA A 156 8.19 2.14 12.33
C ALA A 156 8.80 3.42 11.72
N ARG A 157 8.01 4.22 11.00
CA ARG A 157 8.41 5.50 10.41
C ARG A 157 7.99 6.71 11.25
N SER A 158 7.30 6.50 12.35
CA SER A 158 6.83 7.56 13.24
C SER A 158 7.95 8.03 14.16
N PRO A 159 8.34 9.32 14.14
CA PRO A 159 9.33 9.85 15.07
C PRO A 159 8.95 9.68 16.55
N ALA A 160 7.64 9.71 16.85
CA ALA A 160 7.14 9.52 18.21
C ALA A 160 7.35 8.09 18.73
N ILE A 161 7.23 7.10 17.84
CA ILE A 161 7.49 5.70 18.17
C ILE A 161 9.01 5.46 18.28
N ASP A 162 9.76 5.94 17.31
CA ASP A 162 11.21 5.76 17.26
C ASP A 162 11.93 6.36 18.49
N SER A 163 11.51 7.55 18.93
CA SER A 163 12.09 8.19 20.12
C SER A 163 11.84 7.42 21.43
N ARG A 164 10.77 6.64 21.51
CA ARG A 164 10.40 5.84 22.70
C ARG A 164 10.81 4.38 22.61
N PHE A 165 10.75 3.83 21.39
CA PHE A 165 10.93 2.42 21.11
C PHE A 165 11.92 2.25 19.94
N ASN A 166 13.17 2.62 20.15
CA ASN A 166 14.24 2.57 19.13
C ASN A 166 14.53 1.16 18.58
N TRP A 167 14.02 0.12 19.24
CA TRP A 167 14.09 -1.26 18.78
C TRP A 167 13.03 -1.58 17.72
N TYR A 168 11.92 -0.82 17.67
CA TYR A 168 10.77 -1.14 16.82
C TYR A 168 11.09 -1.13 15.31
N PRO A 169 11.80 -0.14 14.75
CA PRO A 169 12.21 -0.18 13.34
C PRO A 169 13.11 -1.38 13.00
N LYS A 170 13.85 -1.91 13.97
CA LYS A 170 14.71 -3.10 13.79
C LYS A 170 13.93 -4.38 13.52
N LEU A 171 12.63 -4.45 13.83
CA LEU A 171 11.75 -5.53 13.40
C LEU A 171 11.64 -5.63 11.88
N PHE A 172 11.89 -4.54 11.18
CA PHE A 172 11.94 -4.44 9.73
C PHE A 172 13.38 -4.26 9.23
N PHE A 173 14.37 -4.77 9.96
CA PHE A 173 15.81 -4.63 9.80
C PHE A 173 16.33 -3.23 10.13
N ASN A 174 15.78 -2.18 9.54
CA ASN A 174 16.15 -0.78 9.75
C ASN A 174 15.04 0.17 9.25
N HIS A 175 15.24 1.48 9.43
CA HIS A 175 14.28 2.49 9.00
C HIS A 175 14.03 2.51 7.48
N GLN A 176 15.06 2.31 6.67
CA GLN A 176 14.91 2.36 5.20
C GLN A 176 14.22 1.11 4.68
N SER A 177 14.48 -0.06 5.25
CA SER A 177 13.74 -1.28 4.95
C SER A 177 12.26 -1.13 5.30
N ALA A 178 11.94 -0.61 6.50
CA ALA A 178 10.55 -0.33 6.90
C ALA A 178 9.85 0.59 5.90
N ARG A 179 10.56 1.62 5.41
CA ARG A 179 10.05 2.53 4.39
C ARG A 179 9.82 1.83 3.05
N SER A 180 10.74 0.97 2.62
CA SER A 180 10.62 0.20 1.39
C SER A 180 9.47 -0.79 1.45
N PHE A 181 9.28 -1.50 2.57
CA PHE A 181 8.12 -2.36 2.79
C PHE A 181 6.81 -1.57 2.77
N HIS A 182 6.76 -0.43 3.45
CA HIS A 182 5.57 0.44 3.45
C HIS A 182 5.20 0.91 2.04
N PHE A 183 6.20 1.27 1.24
CA PHE A 183 6.01 1.62 -0.17
C PHE A 183 5.47 0.45 -0.99
N LEU A 184 6.03 -0.76 -0.84
CA LEU A 184 5.57 -1.94 -1.56
C LEU A 184 4.12 -2.29 -1.23
N ILE A 185 3.73 -2.17 0.05
CA ILE A 185 2.35 -2.39 0.48
C ILE A 185 1.43 -1.32 -0.13
N MET A 186 1.83 -0.05 -0.11
CA MET A 186 1.08 1.03 -0.77
C MET A 186 0.90 0.75 -2.27
N PHE A 187 1.96 0.31 -2.95
CA PHE A 187 1.92 -0.02 -4.37
C PHE A 187 0.97 -1.19 -4.65
N ALA A 188 1.02 -2.23 -3.82
CA ALA A 188 0.09 -3.36 -3.90
C ALA A 188 -1.37 -2.93 -3.70
N TYR A 189 -1.64 -2.00 -2.77
CA TYR A 189 -2.98 -1.40 -2.62
C TYR A 189 -3.44 -0.66 -3.87
N VAL A 190 -2.56 0.12 -4.50
CA VAL A 190 -2.90 0.85 -5.74
C VAL A 190 -3.27 -0.13 -6.84
N ILE A 191 -2.48 -1.18 -7.04
CA ILE A 191 -2.78 -2.25 -8.02
C ILE A 191 -4.13 -2.90 -7.69
N PHE A 192 -4.32 -3.30 -6.43
CA PHE A 192 -5.58 -3.92 -6.00
C PHE A 192 -6.78 -3.02 -6.30
N ILE A 193 -6.72 -1.73 -5.97
CA ILE A 193 -7.83 -0.79 -6.20
C ILE A 193 -8.11 -0.66 -7.70
N ILE A 194 -7.08 -0.50 -8.54
CA ILE A 194 -7.26 -0.37 -9.99
C ILE A 194 -7.92 -1.61 -10.57
N VAL A 195 -7.38 -2.80 -10.25
CA VAL A 195 -7.93 -4.06 -10.74
C VAL A 195 -9.33 -4.30 -10.21
N HIS A 196 -9.57 -4.06 -8.92
CA HIS A 196 -10.88 -4.23 -8.30
C HIS A 196 -11.94 -3.32 -8.95
N VAL A 197 -11.64 -2.04 -9.11
CA VAL A 197 -12.57 -1.10 -9.75
C VAL A 197 -12.82 -1.47 -11.21
N ALA A 198 -11.78 -1.88 -11.95
CA ALA A 198 -11.93 -2.32 -13.35
C ALA A 198 -12.84 -3.56 -13.44
N LEU A 199 -12.62 -4.58 -12.59
CA LEU A 199 -13.45 -5.78 -12.58
C LEU A 199 -14.89 -5.47 -12.17
N VAL A 200 -15.12 -4.64 -11.16
CA VAL A 200 -16.48 -4.22 -10.75
C VAL A 200 -17.18 -3.49 -11.90
N ALA A 201 -16.49 -2.59 -12.60
CA ALA A 201 -17.06 -1.91 -13.76
C ALA A 201 -17.42 -2.89 -14.89
N LEU A 202 -16.50 -3.78 -15.24
CA LEU A 202 -16.72 -4.77 -16.32
C LEU A 202 -17.84 -5.75 -15.98
N THR A 203 -17.88 -6.29 -14.77
CA THR A 203 -18.90 -7.28 -14.36
C THR A 203 -20.25 -6.64 -14.03
N GLY A 204 -20.27 -5.38 -13.59
CA GLY A 204 -21.49 -4.62 -13.31
C GLY A 204 -22.28 -4.28 -14.56
N PHE A 205 -21.60 -3.95 -15.67
CA PHE A 205 -22.26 -3.65 -16.97
C PHE A 205 -22.76 -4.87 -17.72
N THR A 206 -22.27 -6.07 -17.42
CA THR A 206 -22.68 -7.29 -18.10
C THR A 206 -23.95 -7.94 -17.50
N LYS A 207 -24.49 -7.41 -16.42
CA LYS A 207 -25.69 -7.91 -15.70
C LYS A 207 -26.98 -7.12 -16.00
N THR A 208 -26.94 -6.18 -16.94
CA THR A 208 -28.10 -5.50 -17.50
C THR A 208 -28.43 -6.09 -18.86
#